data_ec3e40e65da735b46947eb008f3d83d9
#
_entry.id   ec3e40e65da735b46947eb008f3d83d9
#
_cell.length_a   1.000
_cell.length_b   1.000
_cell.length_c   1.000
_cell.angle_alpha   90.00
_cell.angle_beta   90.00
_cell.angle_gamma   90.00
#
_symmetry.space_group_name_H-M   'P 1'
#
loop_
_entity.id
_entity.type
_entity.pdbx_description
1 polymer ?
#
loop_
_entity_poly.entity_id
_entity_poly.type
_entity_poly.pdbx_seq_one_letter_code
_entity_poly.pdbx_strand_id
1 'polypeptide(L)'
;MVVSGLKLRQMNEADRDAVGFVGFAAWRSGEAFDDSYLDPDVIERVRGEFESFAKSPTGDVVVAEMGGVVAGWGACDAAPHHISDLWVDPNWQGKGIGKALILHFLNKMRAQGLPLATIDTHARNRAAIGLYERCGFEIVWRGMERSDIMKVELEKVKLERRLSP
;
A
#
# COMPACT_ATOMS: atom_id res chain seq x y z
N MET A 1 3.54 -11.85 15.22
CA MET A 1 5.01 -11.69 15.34
C MET A 1 5.37 -10.22 15.30
N VAL A 2 6.18 -9.77 16.26
CA VAL A 2 6.64 -8.38 16.32
C VAL A 2 7.97 -8.27 15.58
N VAL A 3 8.09 -7.30 14.68
CA VAL A 3 9.33 -7.03 13.97
C VAL A 3 10.24 -6.19 14.88
N SER A 4 11.40 -6.72 15.20
CA SER A 4 12.35 -6.04 16.09
C SER A 4 12.84 -4.73 15.48
N GLY A 5 12.78 -3.66 16.26
CA GLY A 5 13.22 -2.33 15.84
C GLY A 5 12.21 -1.57 14.98
N LEU A 6 11.05 -2.17 14.69
CA LEU A 6 10.02 -1.52 13.89
C LEU A 6 9.21 -0.54 14.74
N LYS A 7 9.03 0.67 14.23
CA LYS A 7 8.16 1.68 14.84
C LYS A 7 7.16 2.16 13.79
N LEU A 8 5.86 2.03 14.12
CA LEU A 8 4.79 2.58 13.30
C LEU A 8 4.35 3.91 13.91
N ARG A 9 4.27 4.93 13.10
CA ARG A 9 3.89 6.28 13.54
C ARG A 9 3.23 7.05 12.42
N GLN A 10 2.55 8.14 12.77
CA GLN A 10 1.99 9.04 11.76
C GLN A 10 3.09 9.70 10.94
N MET A 11 2.82 9.89 9.65
CA MET A 11 3.68 10.66 8.77
C MET A 11 3.78 12.11 9.24
N ASN A 12 4.97 12.71 9.10
CA ASN A 12 5.18 14.13 9.32
C ASN A 12 5.91 14.76 8.13
N GLU A 13 6.12 16.08 8.16
CA GLU A 13 6.73 16.81 7.03
C GLU A 13 8.12 16.31 6.68
N ALA A 14 8.90 15.85 7.65
CA ALA A 14 10.24 15.35 7.40
C ALA A 14 10.24 14.04 6.61
N ASP A 15 9.11 13.36 6.53
CA ASP A 15 8.98 12.08 5.82
C ASP A 15 8.66 12.23 4.34
N ARG A 16 8.37 13.44 3.85
CA ARG A 16 7.85 13.66 2.49
C ARG A 16 8.71 13.01 1.41
N ASP A 17 10.00 13.28 1.42
CA ASP A 17 10.90 12.73 0.40
C ASP A 17 10.97 11.20 0.49
N ALA A 18 11.07 10.66 1.69
CA ALA A 18 11.14 9.21 1.91
C ALA A 18 9.84 8.51 1.50
N VAL A 19 8.69 9.06 1.82
CA VAL A 19 7.39 8.48 1.45
C VAL A 19 7.24 8.42 -0.07
N GLY A 20 7.56 9.50 -0.76
CA GLY A 20 7.53 9.53 -2.22
C GLY A 20 8.50 8.52 -2.83
N PHE A 21 9.73 8.50 -2.33
CA PHE A 21 10.75 7.59 -2.82
C PHE A 21 10.39 6.12 -2.60
N VAL A 22 9.97 5.77 -1.39
CA VAL A 22 9.61 4.38 -1.05
C VAL A 22 8.41 3.90 -1.87
N GLY A 23 7.38 4.72 -2.01
CA GLY A 23 6.22 4.37 -2.81
C GLY A 23 6.59 4.08 -4.26
N PHE A 24 7.35 4.97 -4.87
CA PHE A 24 7.79 4.79 -6.25
C PHE A 24 8.72 3.58 -6.41
N ALA A 25 9.69 3.40 -5.52
CA ALA A 25 10.62 2.27 -5.57
C ALA A 25 9.89 0.93 -5.43
N ALA A 26 8.93 0.86 -4.51
CA ALA A 26 8.13 -0.34 -4.31
C ALA A 26 7.27 -0.66 -5.54
N TRP A 27 6.62 0.37 -6.11
CA TRP A 27 5.83 0.21 -7.33
C TRP A 27 6.71 -0.27 -8.49
N ARG A 28 7.87 0.34 -8.67
CA ARG A 28 8.80 0.05 -9.78
C ARG A 28 9.37 -1.37 -9.70
N SER A 29 9.56 -1.90 -8.49
CA SER A 29 10.09 -3.25 -8.27
C SER A 29 9.04 -4.34 -8.34
N GLY A 30 7.75 -3.98 -8.40
CA GLY A 30 6.66 -4.93 -8.38
C GLY A 30 6.61 -5.79 -9.64
N GLU A 31 6.11 -7.01 -9.48
CA GLU A 31 5.93 -7.97 -10.59
C GLU A 31 4.58 -7.80 -11.29
N ALA A 32 3.78 -6.79 -10.88
CA ALA A 32 2.43 -6.61 -11.38
C ALA A 32 2.38 -6.24 -12.87
N PHE A 33 3.47 -5.68 -13.39
CA PHE A 33 3.52 -5.13 -14.74
C PHE A 33 4.59 -5.83 -15.56
N ASP A 34 4.30 -6.12 -16.83
CA ASP A 34 5.32 -6.48 -17.78
C ASP A 34 5.89 -5.22 -18.43
N ASP A 35 6.92 -5.39 -19.26
CA ASP A 35 7.63 -4.28 -19.89
C ASP A 35 6.75 -3.40 -20.78
N SER A 36 5.60 -3.91 -21.25
CA SER A 36 4.71 -3.17 -22.13
C SER A 36 4.02 -1.97 -21.42
N TYR A 37 3.93 -2.02 -20.07
CA TYR A 37 3.33 -0.96 -19.28
C TYR A 37 4.37 0.03 -18.72
N LEU A 38 5.64 -0.20 -18.94
CA LEU A 38 6.72 0.52 -18.29
C LEU A 38 7.48 1.45 -19.24
N ASP A 39 6.76 2.13 -20.14
CA ASP A 39 7.41 3.15 -20.97
C ASP A 39 7.82 4.36 -20.10
N PRO A 40 8.80 5.18 -20.56
CA PRO A 40 9.32 6.29 -19.78
C PRO A 40 8.25 7.30 -19.34
N ASP A 41 7.24 7.56 -20.14
CA ASP A 41 6.18 8.50 -19.82
C ASP A 41 5.29 7.99 -18.69
N VAL A 42 4.98 6.69 -18.71
CA VAL A 42 4.22 6.05 -17.62
C VAL A 42 5.00 6.12 -16.32
N ILE A 43 6.29 5.78 -16.36
CA ILE A 43 7.15 5.79 -15.18
C ILE A 43 7.20 7.19 -14.57
N GLU A 44 7.36 8.23 -15.39
CA GLU A 44 7.39 9.60 -14.88
C GLU A 44 6.06 10.08 -14.32
N ARG A 45 4.94 9.68 -14.91
CA ARG A 45 3.62 10.01 -14.36
C ARG A 45 3.42 9.39 -12.98
N VAL A 46 3.80 8.12 -12.82
CA VAL A 46 3.67 7.42 -11.54
C VAL A 46 4.61 8.04 -10.50
N ARG A 47 5.85 8.35 -10.88
CA ARG A 47 6.79 9.06 -9.99
C ARG A 47 6.17 10.37 -9.50
N GLY A 48 5.62 11.15 -10.42
CA GLY A 48 4.99 12.44 -10.09
C GLY A 48 3.81 12.29 -9.15
N GLU A 49 3.02 11.23 -9.28
CA GLU A 49 1.90 10.96 -8.37
C GLU A 49 2.36 10.67 -6.95
N PHE A 50 3.40 9.84 -6.79
CA PHE A 50 3.95 9.57 -5.45
C PHE A 50 4.54 10.83 -4.81
N GLU A 51 5.27 11.62 -5.58
CA GLU A 51 5.85 12.87 -5.09
C GLU A 51 4.76 13.88 -4.70
N SER A 52 3.73 14.00 -5.51
CA SER A 52 2.60 14.90 -5.26
C SER A 52 1.83 14.48 -4.01
N PHE A 53 1.53 13.21 -3.86
CA PHE A 53 0.87 12.68 -2.66
C PHE A 53 1.73 12.97 -1.41
N ALA A 54 3.02 12.72 -1.48
CA ALA A 54 3.92 12.93 -0.35
C ALA A 54 4.00 14.41 0.08
N LYS A 55 3.89 15.34 -0.86
CA LYS A 55 3.89 16.79 -0.56
C LYS A 55 2.60 17.25 0.10
N SER A 56 1.48 16.65 -0.27
CA SER A 56 0.15 17.04 0.23
C SER A 56 -0.65 15.77 0.55
N PRO A 57 -0.20 14.99 1.55
CA PRO A 57 -0.86 13.72 1.88
C PRO A 57 -2.27 13.95 2.39
N THR A 58 -3.16 13.05 2.00
CA THR A 58 -4.56 13.04 2.44
C THR A 58 -4.87 11.74 3.16
N GLY A 59 -5.85 11.80 4.05
CA GLY A 59 -6.26 10.64 4.83
C GLY A 59 -5.29 10.33 5.96
N ASP A 60 -5.33 9.09 6.42
CA ASP A 60 -4.50 8.59 7.51
C ASP A 60 -3.26 7.92 6.91
N VAL A 61 -2.09 8.53 7.07
CA VAL A 61 -0.83 8.01 6.54
C VAL A 61 0.10 7.60 7.68
N VAL A 62 0.47 6.33 7.68
CA VAL A 62 1.32 5.72 8.72
C VAL A 62 2.63 5.28 8.08
N VAL A 63 3.76 5.66 8.67
CA VAL A 63 5.08 5.23 8.23
C VAL A 63 5.64 4.14 9.13
N ALA A 64 6.37 3.21 8.54
CA ALA A 64 7.09 2.15 9.23
C ALA A 64 8.57 2.51 9.25
N GLU A 65 9.08 2.83 10.43
CA GLU A 65 10.46 3.24 10.62
C GLU A 65 11.30 2.09 11.17
N MET A 66 12.44 1.85 10.54
CA MET A 66 13.42 0.85 10.97
C MET A 66 14.77 1.55 11.11
N GLY A 67 15.31 1.60 12.33
CA GLY A 67 16.62 2.20 12.56
C GLY A 67 16.72 3.67 12.13
N GLY A 68 15.64 4.44 12.26
CA GLY A 68 15.59 5.83 11.86
C GLY A 68 15.31 6.07 10.38
N VAL A 69 15.06 5.00 9.61
CA VAL A 69 14.80 5.08 8.16
C VAL A 69 13.35 4.66 7.88
N VAL A 70 12.66 5.39 7.01
CA VAL A 70 11.33 4.99 6.54
C VAL A 70 11.49 3.79 5.61
N ALA A 71 11.07 2.63 6.09
CA ALA A 71 11.17 1.36 5.35
C ALA A 71 9.90 1.02 4.58
N GLY A 72 8.78 1.65 4.94
CA GLY A 72 7.49 1.42 4.29
C GLY A 72 6.46 2.41 4.81
N TRP A 73 5.29 2.41 4.17
CA TRP A 73 4.17 3.23 4.61
C TRP A 73 2.85 2.70 4.06
N GLY A 74 1.78 3.10 4.68
CA GLY A 74 0.44 2.80 4.22
C GLY A 74 -0.50 3.96 4.47
N ALA A 75 -1.65 3.94 3.82
CA ALA A 75 -2.64 5.00 3.95
C ALA A 75 -4.06 4.49 3.78
N CYS A 76 -4.99 5.18 4.46
CA CYS A 76 -6.43 5.10 4.20
C CYS A 76 -6.84 6.48 3.69
N ASP A 77 -6.82 6.68 2.38
CA ASP A 77 -7.00 7.99 1.76
C ASP A 77 -8.46 8.28 1.39
N ALA A 78 -9.15 7.33 0.77
CA ALA A 78 -10.50 7.54 0.26
C ALA A 78 -11.59 7.33 1.32
N ALA A 79 -11.40 6.36 2.21
CA ALA A 79 -12.38 6.02 3.24
C ALA A 79 -11.70 5.35 4.42
N PRO A 80 -12.25 5.49 5.65
CA PRO A 80 -11.61 4.93 6.85
C PRO A 80 -11.51 3.40 6.86
N HIS A 81 -12.35 2.69 6.09
CA HIS A 81 -12.34 1.23 6.02
C HIS A 81 -11.50 0.68 4.86
N HIS A 82 -10.94 1.56 4.02
CA HIS A 82 -10.22 1.16 2.81
C HIS A 82 -8.74 1.52 2.90
N ILE A 83 -7.89 0.50 2.82
CA ILE A 83 -6.44 0.70 2.70
C ILE A 83 -6.13 1.03 1.25
N SER A 84 -5.83 2.29 0.97
CA SER A 84 -5.58 2.79 -0.39
C SER A 84 -4.15 2.59 -0.84
N ASP A 85 -3.21 2.51 0.09
CA ASP A 85 -1.78 2.41 -0.18
C ASP A 85 -1.09 1.50 0.82
N LEU A 86 -0.18 0.68 0.32
CA LEU A 86 0.67 -0.16 1.14
C LEU A 86 1.97 -0.42 0.36
N TRP A 87 3.04 0.21 0.77
CA TRP A 87 4.31 0.19 0.06
C TRP A 87 5.46 -0.11 1.01
N VAL A 88 6.29 -1.08 0.67
CA VAL A 88 7.50 -1.44 1.43
C VAL A 88 8.70 -1.31 0.51
N ASP A 89 9.72 -0.59 0.96
CA ASP A 89 10.97 -0.43 0.21
C ASP A 89 11.51 -1.81 -0.17
N PRO A 90 11.92 -2.02 -1.42
CA PRO A 90 12.45 -3.31 -1.88
C PRO A 90 13.57 -3.86 -0.99
N ASN A 91 14.39 -3.01 -0.41
CA ASN A 91 15.48 -3.42 0.50
C ASN A 91 14.97 -3.92 1.85
N TRP A 92 13.70 -3.70 2.17
CA TRP A 92 13.10 -4.05 3.45
C TRP A 92 11.95 -5.06 3.32
N GLN A 93 11.71 -5.58 2.13
CA GLN A 93 10.67 -6.59 1.90
C GLN A 93 11.04 -7.93 2.53
N GLY A 94 10.03 -8.75 2.81
CA GLY A 94 10.24 -10.07 3.41
C GLY A 94 10.55 -10.05 4.89
N LYS A 95 10.37 -8.91 5.58
CA LYS A 95 10.69 -8.74 7.01
C LYS A 95 9.45 -8.53 7.89
N GLY A 96 8.25 -8.65 7.33
CA GLY A 96 7.01 -8.51 8.09
C GLY A 96 6.48 -7.08 8.22
N ILE A 97 7.06 -6.10 7.53
CA ILE A 97 6.66 -4.69 7.62
C ILE A 97 5.27 -4.49 7.02
N GLY A 98 5.00 -5.06 5.86
CA GLY A 98 3.67 -4.97 5.23
C GLY A 98 2.58 -5.55 6.11
N LYS A 99 2.82 -6.69 6.72
CA LYS A 99 1.90 -7.31 7.67
C LYS A 99 1.66 -6.41 8.87
N ALA A 100 2.71 -5.81 9.43
CA ALA A 100 2.59 -4.91 10.58
C ALA A 100 1.74 -3.69 10.26
N LEU A 101 1.90 -3.10 9.07
CA LEU A 101 1.09 -1.98 8.60
C LEU A 101 -0.39 -2.39 8.46
N ILE A 102 -0.65 -3.53 7.83
CA ILE A 102 -2.03 -4.03 7.69
C ILE A 102 -2.68 -4.22 9.07
N LEU A 103 -1.99 -4.89 9.98
CA LEU A 103 -2.53 -5.15 11.32
C LEU A 103 -2.79 -3.84 12.08
N HIS A 104 -1.94 -2.84 11.91
CA HIS A 104 -2.15 -1.52 12.49
C HIS A 104 -3.48 -0.91 12.02
N PHE A 105 -3.72 -0.90 10.70
CA PHE A 105 -4.97 -0.38 10.15
C PHE A 105 -6.19 -1.19 10.59
N LEU A 106 -6.08 -2.53 10.59
CA LEU A 106 -7.18 -3.39 11.04
C LEU A 106 -7.56 -3.13 12.51
N ASN A 107 -6.55 -2.97 13.38
CA ASN A 107 -6.81 -2.67 14.79
C ASN A 107 -7.47 -1.32 14.96
N LYS A 108 -7.03 -0.32 14.20
CA LYS A 108 -7.64 1.01 14.22
C LYS A 108 -9.08 0.97 13.72
N MET A 109 -9.34 0.25 12.64
CA MET A 109 -10.70 0.08 12.10
C MET A 109 -11.63 -0.61 13.11
N ARG A 110 -11.14 -1.65 13.80
CA ARG A 110 -11.90 -2.30 14.87
C ARG A 110 -12.23 -1.34 16.00
N ALA A 111 -11.27 -0.55 16.41
CA ALA A 111 -11.47 0.44 17.46
C ALA A 111 -12.50 1.50 17.08
N GLN A 112 -12.65 1.78 15.81
CA GLN A 112 -13.66 2.70 15.26
C GLN A 112 -15.02 2.03 15.04
N GLY A 113 -15.14 0.73 15.32
CA GLY A 113 -16.38 -0.03 15.13
C GLY A 113 -16.73 -0.32 13.68
N LEU A 114 -15.75 -0.26 12.77
CA LEU A 114 -15.99 -0.53 11.36
C LEU A 114 -16.20 -2.04 11.14
N PRO A 115 -17.22 -2.44 10.37
CA PRO A 115 -17.53 -3.87 10.20
C PRO A 115 -16.66 -4.57 9.17
N LEU A 116 -15.97 -3.82 8.32
CA LEU A 116 -15.32 -4.36 7.13
C LEU A 116 -14.07 -3.56 6.80
N ALA A 117 -13.01 -4.23 6.39
CA ALA A 117 -11.82 -3.63 5.79
C ALA A 117 -11.73 -4.03 4.33
N THR A 118 -11.32 -3.12 3.46
CA THR A 118 -11.11 -3.39 2.03
C THR A 118 -9.72 -2.98 1.60
N ILE A 119 -9.22 -3.68 0.58
CA ILE A 119 -7.94 -3.38 -0.09
C ILE A 119 -8.04 -3.89 -1.52
N ASP A 120 -7.32 -3.27 -2.45
CA ASP A 120 -7.26 -3.77 -3.81
C ASP A 120 -5.82 -3.79 -4.31
N THR A 121 -5.57 -4.55 -5.37
CA THR A 121 -4.27 -4.61 -6.03
C THR A 121 -4.42 -5.19 -7.43
N HIS A 122 -3.33 -5.18 -8.20
CA HIS A 122 -3.29 -5.81 -9.51
C HIS A 122 -3.41 -7.32 -9.37
N ALA A 123 -4.16 -7.95 -10.30
CA ALA A 123 -4.38 -9.39 -10.27
C ALA A 123 -3.07 -10.19 -10.38
N ARG A 124 -2.03 -9.62 -10.97
CA ARG A 124 -0.72 -10.26 -11.13
C ARG A 124 0.20 -10.06 -9.92
N ASN A 125 -0.20 -9.25 -8.95
CA ASN A 125 0.60 -8.98 -7.75
C ASN A 125 0.42 -10.11 -6.73
N ARG A 126 1.01 -11.26 -7.02
CA ARG A 126 0.85 -12.48 -6.23
C ARG A 126 1.36 -12.32 -4.80
N ALA A 127 2.47 -11.60 -4.63
CA ALA A 127 3.05 -11.37 -3.31
C ALA A 127 2.09 -10.57 -2.41
N ALA A 128 1.49 -9.51 -2.94
CA ALA A 128 0.51 -8.71 -2.20
C ALA A 128 -0.75 -9.51 -1.89
N ILE A 129 -1.30 -10.21 -2.88
CA ILE A 129 -2.50 -11.03 -2.69
C ILE A 129 -2.26 -12.07 -1.59
N GLY A 130 -1.13 -12.78 -1.65
CA GLY A 130 -0.77 -13.76 -0.64
C GLY A 130 -0.65 -13.16 0.76
N LEU A 131 -0.05 -11.97 0.87
CA LEU A 131 0.05 -11.26 2.14
C LEU A 131 -1.35 -10.90 2.67
N TYR A 132 -2.23 -10.37 1.82
CA TYR A 132 -3.57 -9.97 2.22
C TYR A 132 -4.39 -11.19 2.68
N GLU A 133 -4.30 -12.30 1.94
CA GLU A 133 -4.98 -13.54 2.31
C GLU A 133 -4.47 -14.08 3.65
N ARG A 134 -3.18 -14.02 3.91
CA ARG A 134 -2.61 -14.40 5.21
C ARG A 134 -3.08 -13.47 6.34
N CYS A 135 -3.47 -12.24 6.01
CA CYS A 135 -4.06 -11.30 6.97
C CYS A 135 -5.59 -11.44 7.06
N GLY A 136 -6.17 -12.46 6.46
CA GLY A 136 -7.60 -12.77 6.57
C GLY A 136 -8.51 -12.11 5.54
N PHE A 137 -7.95 -11.48 4.53
CA PHE A 137 -8.73 -10.92 3.41
C PHE A 137 -9.12 -12.02 2.43
N GLU A 138 -10.25 -11.84 1.76
CA GLU A 138 -10.74 -12.73 0.71
C GLU A 138 -11.01 -11.93 -0.55
N ILE A 139 -10.69 -12.49 -1.71
CA ILE A 139 -11.00 -11.86 -3.00
C ILE A 139 -12.51 -11.90 -3.21
N VAL A 140 -13.11 -10.72 -3.43
CA VAL A 140 -14.56 -10.59 -3.66
C VAL A 140 -14.87 -10.10 -5.06
N TRP A 141 -13.88 -9.62 -5.82
CA TRP A 141 -14.07 -9.15 -7.18
C TRP A 141 -12.77 -9.22 -7.97
N ARG A 142 -12.88 -9.57 -9.23
CA ARG A 142 -11.76 -9.55 -10.19
C ARG A 142 -12.30 -9.00 -11.51
N GLY A 143 -11.58 -8.09 -12.12
CA GLY A 143 -11.98 -7.53 -13.39
C GLY A 143 -11.03 -6.47 -13.91
N MET A 144 -11.38 -5.91 -15.06
CA MET A 144 -10.60 -4.84 -15.68
C MET A 144 -11.01 -3.49 -15.14
N GLU A 145 -10.03 -2.66 -14.86
CA GLU A 145 -10.24 -1.31 -14.38
C GLU A 145 -9.20 -0.40 -15.01
N ARG A 146 -9.65 0.80 -15.45
CA ARG A 146 -8.73 1.76 -16.05
C ARG A 146 -7.89 2.44 -14.99
N SER A 147 -6.58 2.47 -15.22
CA SER A 147 -5.67 3.32 -14.45
C SER A 147 -5.57 4.69 -15.13
N ASP A 148 -6.07 5.73 -14.46
CA ASP A 148 -6.00 7.09 -15.01
C ASP A 148 -4.54 7.60 -15.07
N ILE A 149 -3.72 7.17 -14.14
CA ILE A 149 -2.31 7.57 -14.07
C ILE A 149 -1.51 6.89 -15.19
N MET A 150 -1.67 5.58 -15.33
CA MET A 150 -0.95 4.80 -16.36
C MET A 150 -1.61 4.89 -17.73
N LYS A 151 -2.88 5.28 -17.77
CA LYS A 151 -3.71 5.39 -19.00
C LYS A 151 -3.86 4.06 -19.72
N VAL A 152 -3.96 2.98 -18.95
CA VAL A 152 -4.16 1.61 -19.46
C VAL A 152 -5.22 0.89 -18.66
N GLU A 153 -5.82 -0.14 -19.27
CA GLU A 153 -6.69 -1.07 -18.58
C GLU A 153 -5.86 -2.12 -17.86
N LEU A 154 -6.16 -2.37 -16.60
CA LEU A 154 -5.45 -3.34 -15.77
C LEU A 154 -6.42 -4.30 -15.13
N GLU A 155 -6.06 -5.58 -15.07
CA GLU A 155 -6.82 -6.53 -14.28
C GLU A 155 -6.50 -6.33 -12.81
N LYS A 156 -7.54 -6.14 -12.00
CA LYS A 156 -7.42 -5.90 -10.56
C LYS A 156 -8.27 -6.89 -9.77
N VAL A 157 -7.91 -7.05 -8.52
CA VAL A 157 -8.70 -7.79 -7.54
C VAL A 157 -9.04 -6.87 -6.38
N LYS A 158 -10.25 -7.02 -5.85
CA LYS A 158 -10.69 -6.34 -4.62
C LYS A 158 -10.86 -7.40 -3.55
N LEU A 159 -10.36 -7.11 -2.36
CA LEU A 159 -10.38 -8.04 -1.24
C LEU A 159 -11.06 -7.36 -0.05
N GLU A 160 -11.71 -8.19 0.75
CA GLU A 160 -12.40 -7.75 1.95
C GLU A 160 -12.06 -8.63 3.14
N ARG A 161 -12.07 -8.04 4.32
CA ARG A 161 -11.99 -8.76 5.58
C ARG A 161 -13.06 -8.24 6.53
N ARG A 162 -13.88 -9.14 7.09
CA ARG A 162 -14.82 -8.79 8.14
C ARG A 162 -14.09 -8.56 9.45
N LEU A 163 -14.47 -7.49 10.16
CA LEU A 163 -13.82 -7.06 11.39
C LEU A 163 -14.66 -7.33 12.64
N SER A 164 -15.97 -7.42 12.48
CA SER A 164 -16.85 -7.71 13.61
C SER A 164 -17.11 -9.22 13.72
N PRO A 165 -17.30 -9.71 14.93
CA PRO A 165 -17.67 -11.12 15.16
C PRO A 165 -19.02 -11.45 14.56
#